data_d6578bac449fdf1370d466b44e5a2673
#
_entry.id   d6578bac449fdf1370d466b44e5a2673
#
_cell.length_a   1.000
_cell.length_b   1.000
_cell.length_c   1.000
_cell.angle_alpha   90.00
_cell.angle_beta   90.00
_cell.angle_gamma   90.00
#
_symmetry.space_group_name_H-M   'P 1'
#
loop_
_entity.id
_entity.type
_entity.pdbx_description
1 polymer ?
#
loop_
_entity_poly.entity_id
_entity_poly.type
_entity_poly.pdbx_seq_one_letter_code
_entity_poly.pdbx_strand_id
1 'polypeptide(L)'
;IADKLMRVAAERLLRPAPVLEPEDHDWQQFAARFPYSETDDQLSAIEDVAEDLAAGRPMDRLVVGDVGFGKTEVAMRAAFIAASQGMQVAVVAPTTLLARQHYRSFVERFRGTAITVRPLSRFVSAKDAAATRTGLSDGSVDIVVGTHAVLAKGVRFKNLGLLIIDEEQHFGVAHKERLKELRSDI
;
A
#
# COMPACT_ATOMS: atom_id res chain seq x y z
N ILE A 1 8.83 13.89 -24.14
CA ILE A 1 8.57 12.91 -23.07
C ILE A 1 8.76 13.55 -21.70
N ALA A 2 9.86 14.27 -21.46
CA ALA A 2 10.13 14.96 -20.20
C ALA A 2 9.04 15.99 -19.84
N ASP A 3 8.57 16.76 -20.81
CA ASP A 3 7.51 17.77 -20.64
C ASP A 3 6.17 17.16 -20.17
N LYS A 4 5.83 15.98 -20.68
CA LYS A 4 4.60 15.29 -20.30
C LYS A 4 4.70 14.74 -18.87
N LEU A 5 5.87 14.24 -18.47
CA LEU A 5 6.12 13.76 -17.12
C LEU A 5 6.10 14.90 -16.10
N MET A 6 6.69 16.04 -16.46
CA MET A 6 6.68 17.25 -15.61
C MET A 6 5.26 17.81 -15.44
N ARG A 7 4.44 17.80 -16.49
CA ARG A 7 3.04 18.23 -16.39
C ARG A 7 2.22 17.32 -15.48
N VAL A 8 2.34 16.00 -15.62
CA VAL A 8 1.64 15.04 -14.77
C VAL A 8 2.07 15.20 -13.31
N ALA A 9 3.35 15.37 -13.04
CA ALA A 9 3.85 15.62 -11.70
C ALA A 9 3.34 16.94 -11.13
N ALA A 10 3.33 18.01 -11.93
CA ALA A 10 2.81 19.32 -11.51
C ALA A 10 1.30 19.29 -11.27
N GLU A 11 0.53 18.66 -12.15
CA GLU A 11 -0.91 18.49 -11.99
C GLU A 11 -1.24 17.67 -10.73
N ARG A 12 -0.45 16.63 -10.44
CA ARG A 12 -0.60 15.82 -9.24
C ARG A 12 -0.35 16.62 -7.95
N LEU A 13 0.66 17.49 -7.94
CA LEU A 13 0.95 18.37 -6.80
C LEU A 13 -0.17 19.37 -6.51
N LEU A 14 -0.97 19.72 -7.51
CA LEU A 14 -2.08 20.64 -7.38
C LEU A 14 -3.40 19.97 -6.99
N ARG A 15 -3.47 18.63 -7.08
CA ARG A 15 -4.68 17.88 -6.67
C ARG A 15 -4.73 17.77 -5.15
N PRO A 16 -5.90 17.98 -4.55
CA PRO A 16 -6.10 17.66 -3.16
C PRO A 16 -6.14 16.14 -2.97
N ALA A 17 -5.62 15.65 -1.85
CA ALA A 17 -5.76 14.28 -1.40
C ALA A 17 -6.40 14.27 -0.01
N PRO A 18 -7.00 13.15 0.43
CA PRO A 18 -7.49 13.04 1.79
C PRO A 18 -6.38 13.29 2.81
N VAL A 19 -6.72 13.99 3.88
CA VAL A 19 -5.85 14.10 5.06
C VAL A 19 -6.03 12.80 5.86
N LEU A 20 -4.97 12.00 5.93
CA LEU A 20 -4.99 10.70 6.59
C LEU A 20 -4.17 10.77 7.86
N GLU A 21 -4.86 10.91 8.98
CA GLU A 21 -4.28 10.91 10.32
C GLU A 21 -5.03 9.89 11.18
N PRO A 22 -4.36 8.84 11.70
CA PRO A 22 -4.99 7.92 12.62
C PRO A 22 -5.23 8.58 13.97
N GLU A 23 -6.19 8.10 14.74
CA GLU A 23 -6.32 8.50 16.13
C GLU A 23 -5.09 8.08 16.92
N ASP A 24 -4.61 8.96 17.80
CA ASP A 24 -3.37 8.75 18.56
C ASP A 24 -3.37 7.44 19.34
N HIS A 25 -4.47 7.09 19.96
CA HIS A 25 -4.60 5.84 20.72
C HIS A 25 -4.40 4.62 19.83
N ASP A 26 -5.09 4.58 18.70
CA ASP A 26 -5.01 3.46 17.75
C ASP A 26 -3.62 3.35 17.12
N TRP A 27 -3.03 4.48 16.79
CA TRP A 27 -1.67 4.55 16.26
C TRP A 27 -0.64 4.02 17.26
N GLN A 28 -0.72 4.47 18.49
CA GLN A 28 0.17 4.04 19.58
C GLN A 28 0.01 2.54 19.87
N GLN A 29 -1.22 2.05 19.87
CA GLN A 29 -1.52 0.65 20.09
C GLN A 29 -0.97 -0.23 18.96
N PHE A 30 -1.13 0.19 17.71
CA PHE A 30 -0.56 -0.50 16.55
C PHE A 30 0.97 -0.47 16.58
N ALA A 31 1.58 0.66 16.90
CA ALA A 31 3.02 0.80 17.04
C ALA A 31 3.59 -0.10 18.14
N ALA A 32 2.91 -0.18 19.28
CA ALA A 32 3.33 -0.99 20.42
C ALA A 32 3.30 -2.51 20.14
N ARG A 33 2.54 -2.95 19.16
CA ARG A 33 2.47 -4.36 18.76
C ARG A 33 3.64 -4.81 17.87
N PHE A 34 4.49 -3.89 17.44
CA PHE A 34 5.71 -4.24 16.75
C PHE A 34 6.65 -4.96 17.73
N PRO A 35 7.03 -6.22 17.46
CA PRO A 35 7.74 -7.05 18.42
C PRO A 35 9.22 -6.69 18.62
N TYR A 36 9.71 -5.71 17.86
CA TYR A 36 11.08 -5.20 17.93
C TYR A 36 11.08 -3.72 18.28
N SER A 37 12.26 -3.19 18.56
CA SER A 37 12.46 -1.75 18.65
C SER A 37 12.75 -1.19 17.26
N GLU A 38 12.11 -0.10 16.92
CA GLU A 38 12.39 0.60 15.67
C GLU A 38 13.81 1.16 15.68
N THR A 39 14.51 1.03 14.55
CA THR A 39 15.76 1.76 14.33
C THR A 39 15.47 3.24 14.10
N ASP A 40 16.48 4.10 14.26
CA ASP A 40 16.33 5.53 13.99
C ASP A 40 15.90 5.80 12.54
N ASP A 41 16.43 5.03 11.60
CA ASP A 41 16.08 5.13 10.19
C ASP A 41 14.63 4.69 9.92
N GLN A 42 14.16 3.63 10.59
CA GLN A 42 12.76 3.22 10.51
C GLN A 42 11.82 4.28 11.07
N LEU A 43 12.13 4.84 12.23
CA LEU A 43 11.33 5.90 12.83
C LEU A 43 11.26 7.13 11.93
N SER A 44 12.39 7.55 11.38
CA SER A 44 12.46 8.67 10.44
C SER A 44 11.61 8.42 9.19
N ALA A 45 11.69 7.23 8.61
CA ALA A 45 10.88 6.85 7.46
C ALA A 45 9.38 6.80 7.78
N ILE A 46 9.01 6.27 8.95
CA ILE A 46 7.61 6.22 9.41
C ILE A 46 7.05 7.63 9.61
N GLU A 47 7.82 8.52 10.25
CA GLU A 47 7.43 9.92 10.47
C GLU A 47 7.25 10.67 9.13
N ASP A 48 8.17 10.50 8.19
CA ASP A 48 8.09 11.12 6.86
C ASP A 48 6.84 10.68 6.10
N VAL A 49 6.54 9.39 6.13
CA VAL A 49 5.34 8.83 5.50
C VAL A 49 4.07 9.36 6.17
N ALA A 50 4.05 9.39 7.50
CA ALA A 50 2.91 9.90 8.26
C ALA A 50 2.64 11.38 7.95
N GLU A 51 3.66 12.20 7.86
CA GLU A 51 3.55 13.61 7.48
C GLU A 51 3.02 13.77 6.06
N ASP A 52 3.52 12.98 5.11
CA ASP A 52 3.06 13.02 3.73
C ASP A 52 1.58 12.64 3.60
N LEU A 53 1.14 11.61 4.31
CA LEU A 53 -0.26 11.15 4.29
C LEU A 53 -1.20 12.16 4.96
N ALA A 54 -0.71 12.90 5.94
CA ALA A 54 -1.46 13.94 6.63
C ALA A 54 -1.48 15.29 5.87
N ALA A 55 -0.64 15.46 4.86
CA ALA A 55 -0.47 16.76 4.19
C ALA A 55 -1.62 17.19 3.29
N GLY A 56 -2.61 16.33 3.01
CA GLY A 56 -3.71 16.64 2.10
C GLY A 56 -3.31 16.76 0.64
N ARG A 57 -2.15 16.21 0.28
CA ARG A 57 -1.60 16.17 -1.09
C ARG A 57 -1.21 14.74 -1.45
N PRO A 58 -1.27 14.36 -2.73
CA PRO A 58 -0.82 13.05 -3.16
C PRO A 58 0.65 12.80 -2.75
N MET A 59 0.89 11.67 -2.12
CA MET A 59 2.25 11.25 -1.74
C MET A 59 2.91 10.50 -2.89
N ASP A 60 4.19 10.78 -3.11
CA ASP A 60 5.07 9.96 -3.95
C ASP A 60 6.42 9.86 -3.25
N ARG A 61 6.59 8.79 -2.47
CA ARG A 61 7.77 8.61 -1.63
C ARG A 61 8.46 7.28 -1.90
N LEU A 62 9.76 7.37 -2.13
CA LEU A 62 10.65 6.23 -2.22
C LEU A 62 11.29 5.97 -0.84
N VAL A 63 11.10 4.77 -0.32
CA VAL A 63 11.79 4.31 0.89
C VAL A 63 12.91 3.37 0.48
N VAL A 64 14.12 3.77 0.75
CA VAL A 64 15.33 3.03 0.41
C VAL A 64 15.97 2.45 1.67
N GLY A 65 16.39 1.21 1.60
CA GLY A 65 17.11 0.54 2.69
C GLY A 65 17.66 -0.81 2.22
N ASP A 66 18.69 -1.27 2.91
CA ASP A 66 19.31 -2.57 2.64
C ASP A 66 18.37 -3.72 3.00
N VAL A 67 18.70 -4.91 2.53
CA VAL A 67 18.04 -6.15 2.95
C VAL A 67 18.11 -6.26 4.48
N GLY A 68 16.97 -6.47 5.12
CA GLY A 68 16.88 -6.52 6.58
C GLY A 68 16.70 -5.15 7.27
N PHE A 69 16.58 -4.07 6.52
CA PHE A 69 16.31 -2.73 7.08
C PHE A 69 14.93 -2.62 7.77
N GLY A 70 14.01 -3.56 7.53
CA GLY A 70 12.67 -3.51 8.09
C GLY A 70 11.72 -2.57 7.35
N LYS A 71 11.92 -2.39 6.06
CA LYS A 71 11.02 -1.60 5.18
C LYS A 71 9.58 -2.09 5.23
N THR A 72 9.36 -3.36 5.49
CA THR A 72 8.03 -3.95 5.60
C THR A 72 7.24 -3.33 6.76
N GLU A 73 7.87 -3.06 7.90
CA GLU A 73 7.18 -2.36 9.01
C GLU A 73 6.80 -0.94 8.63
N VAL A 74 7.65 -0.23 7.91
CA VAL A 74 7.31 1.11 7.38
C VAL A 74 6.09 1.05 6.47
N ALA A 75 6.06 0.07 5.58
CA ALA A 75 4.91 -0.17 4.70
C ALA A 75 3.63 -0.50 5.48
N MET A 76 3.73 -1.34 6.51
CA MET A 76 2.59 -1.71 7.35
C MET A 76 2.08 -0.52 8.18
N ARG A 77 2.95 0.35 8.65
CA ARG A 77 2.56 1.60 9.33
C ARG A 77 1.81 2.54 8.38
N ALA A 78 2.29 2.70 7.14
CA ALA A 78 1.60 3.46 6.11
C ALA A 78 0.23 2.88 5.79
N ALA A 79 0.15 1.56 5.62
CA ALA A 79 -1.10 0.86 5.37
C ALA A 79 -2.11 1.01 6.52
N PHE A 80 -1.65 0.98 7.76
CA PHE A 80 -2.50 1.23 8.92
C PHE A 80 -3.09 2.64 8.90
N ILE A 81 -2.30 3.65 8.60
CA ILE A 81 -2.76 5.04 8.50
C ILE A 81 -3.91 5.14 7.49
N ALA A 82 -3.73 4.62 6.30
CA ALA A 82 -4.76 4.70 5.26
C ALA A 82 -6.00 3.84 5.60
N ALA A 83 -5.80 2.59 5.97
CA ALA A 83 -6.90 1.65 6.24
C ALA A 83 -7.72 2.05 7.46
N SER A 84 -7.12 2.60 8.52
CA SER A 84 -7.83 3.08 9.70
C SER A 84 -8.74 4.28 9.40
N GLN A 85 -8.48 4.99 8.32
CA GLN A 85 -9.28 6.13 7.85
C GLN A 85 -10.28 5.76 6.74
N GLY A 86 -10.51 4.47 6.53
CA GLY A 86 -11.48 3.95 5.58
C GLY A 86 -11.00 3.90 4.13
N MET A 87 -9.72 4.12 3.86
CA MET A 87 -9.13 3.98 2.53
C MET A 87 -8.62 2.56 2.30
N GLN A 88 -8.72 2.10 1.06
CA GLN A 88 -8.15 0.80 0.68
C GLN A 88 -6.67 0.94 0.33
N VAL A 89 -5.93 -0.14 0.57
CA VAL A 89 -4.49 -0.22 0.32
C VAL A 89 -4.18 -1.39 -0.60
N ALA A 90 -3.38 -1.16 -1.61
CA ALA A 90 -2.85 -2.19 -2.49
C ALA A 90 -1.34 -2.33 -2.27
N VAL A 91 -0.90 -3.54 -1.99
CA VAL A 91 0.52 -3.91 -1.84
C VAL A 91 0.89 -4.85 -2.97
N VAL A 92 1.84 -4.45 -3.79
CA VAL A 92 2.21 -5.17 -5.01
C VAL A 92 3.68 -5.56 -4.97
N ALA A 93 3.93 -6.85 -5.15
CA ALA A 93 5.26 -7.43 -5.24
C ALA A 93 5.51 -8.06 -6.62
N PRO A 94 6.77 -8.15 -7.09
CA PRO A 94 7.06 -8.63 -8.45
C PRO A 94 6.92 -10.14 -8.61
N THR A 95 7.00 -10.90 -7.53
CA THR A 95 6.93 -12.36 -7.56
C THR A 95 5.89 -12.90 -6.60
N THR A 96 5.37 -14.08 -6.90
CA THR A 96 4.43 -14.78 -6.01
C THR A 96 5.03 -15.15 -4.67
N LEU A 97 6.33 -15.45 -4.62
CA LEU A 97 7.02 -15.74 -3.38
C LEU A 97 7.06 -14.52 -2.47
N LEU A 98 7.47 -13.37 -2.99
CA LEU A 98 7.49 -12.11 -2.23
C LEU A 98 6.08 -11.67 -1.81
N ALA A 99 5.11 -11.79 -2.70
CA ALA A 99 3.71 -11.48 -2.39
C ALA A 99 3.19 -12.35 -1.23
N ARG A 100 3.52 -13.64 -1.23
CA ARG A 100 3.13 -14.55 -0.16
C ARG A 100 3.80 -14.19 1.17
N GLN A 101 5.07 -13.85 1.14
CA GLN A 101 5.81 -13.41 2.33
C GLN A 101 5.19 -12.12 2.91
N HIS A 102 4.93 -11.14 2.08
CA HIS A 102 4.26 -9.90 2.50
C HIS A 102 2.85 -10.16 3.02
N TYR A 103 2.08 -11.01 2.35
CA TYR A 103 0.73 -11.37 2.81
C TYR A 103 0.77 -11.95 4.23
N ARG A 104 1.66 -12.89 4.49
CA ARG A 104 1.82 -13.47 5.84
C ARG A 104 2.19 -12.42 6.87
N SER A 105 3.14 -11.56 6.55
CA SER A 105 3.57 -10.47 7.44
C SER A 105 2.43 -9.49 7.73
N PHE A 106 1.66 -9.12 6.73
CA PHE A 106 0.51 -8.23 6.90
C PHE A 106 -0.60 -8.89 7.73
N VAL A 107 -0.95 -10.14 7.45
CA VAL A 107 -1.96 -10.88 8.23
C VAL A 107 -1.57 -10.95 9.71
N GLU A 108 -0.32 -11.29 10.00
CA GLU A 108 0.17 -11.37 11.38
C GLU A 108 0.14 -10.00 12.06
N ARG A 109 0.62 -8.96 11.38
CA ARG A 109 0.71 -7.62 11.95
C ARG A 109 -0.66 -6.98 12.20
N PHE A 110 -1.62 -7.25 11.32
CA PHE A 110 -2.98 -6.70 11.43
C PHE A 110 -3.95 -7.60 12.20
N ARG A 111 -3.48 -8.73 12.73
CA ARG A 111 -4.31 -9.61 13.56
C ARG A 111 -4.84 -8.87 14.77
N GLY A 112 -6.14 -9.04 15.06
CA GLY A 112 -6.80 -8.36 16.17
C GLY A 112 -7.23 -6.92 15.88
N THR A 113 -6.96 -6.41 14.69
CA THR A 113 -7.56 -5.15 14.21
C THR A 113 -8.82 -5.44 13.40
N ALA A 114 -9.65 -4.43 13.17
CA ALA A 114 -10.81 -4.54 12.30
C ALA A 114 -10.45 -4.51 10.80
N ILE A 115 -9.18 -4.37 10.46
CA ILE A 115 -8.68 -4.25 9.08
C ILE A 115 -8.57 -5.62 8.44
N THR A 116 -9.23 -5.79 7.29
CA THR A 116 -9.27 -7.04 6.53
C THR A 116 -8.16 -7.06 5.48
N VAL A 117 -7.31 -8.09 5.55
CA VAL A 117 -6.21 -8.33 4.59
C VAL A 117 -6.54 -9.56 3.75
N ARG A 118 -6.44 -9.45 2.43
CA ARG A 118 -6.70 -10.57 1.49
C ARG A 118 -5.61 -10.67 0.43
N PRO A 119 -5.32 -11.88 -0.07
CA PRO A 119 -4.31 -12.08 -1.10
C PRO A 119 -4.92 -12.03 -2.50
N LEU A 120 -4.11 -11.68 -3.49
CA LEU A 120 -4.47 -11.80 -4.89
C LEU A 120 -3.25 -12.11 -5.75
N SER A 121 -3.14 -13.38 -6.17
CA SER A 121 -2.08 -13.88 -7.06
C SER A 121 -2.58 -15.14 -7.79
N ARG A 122 -1.80 -15.63 -8.75
CA ARG A 122 -2.14 -16.86 -9.49
C ARG A 122 -2.19 -18.14 -8.61
N PHE A 123 -1.61 -18.13 -7.41
CA PHE A 123 -1.66 -19.25 -6.48
C PHE A 123 -2.84 -19.18 -5.50
N VAL A 124 -3.62 -18.14 -5.56
CA VAL A 124 -4.88 -18.04 -4.84
C VAL A 124 -5.94 -18.82 -5.62
N SER A 125 -6.77 -19.61 -4.93
CA SER A 125 -7.86 -20.33 -5.59
C SER A 125 -8.79 -19.39 -6.35
N ALA A 126 -9.45 -19.89 -7.39
CA ALA A 126 -10.39 -19.07 -8.15
C ALA A 126 -11.52 -18.51 -7.27
N LYS A 127 -11.98 -19.30 -6.30
CA LYS A 127 -13.00 -18.88 -5.32
C LYS A 127 -12.50 -17.74 -4.45
N ASP A 128 -11.31 -17.86 -3.89
CA ASP A 128 -10.74 -16.85 -3.00
C ASP A 128 -10.35 -15.59 -3.79
N ALA A 129 -9.84 -15.75 -5.00
CA ALA A 129 -9.55 -14.60 -5.88
C ALA A 129 -10.83 -13.82 -6.22
N ALA A 130 -11.92 -14.52 -6.56
CA ALA A 130 -13.20 -13.88 -6.81
C ALA A 130 -13.74 -13.18 -5.57
N ALA A 131 -13.64 -13.78 -4.39
CA ALA A 131 -14.03 -13.16 -3.13
C ALA A 131 -13.22 -11.91 -2.82
N THR A 132 -11.90 -11.93 -3.07
CA THR A 132 -11.04 -10.76 -2.91
C THR A 132 -11.45 -9.63 -3.85
N ARG A 133 -11.67 -9.91 -5.13
CA ARG A 133 -12.12 -8.90 -6.12
C ARG A 133 -13.46 -8.28 -5.73
N THR A 134 -14.42 -9.09 -5.33
CA THR A 134 -15.73 -8.63 -4.84
C THR A 134 -15.56 -7.73 -3.61
N GLY A 135 -14.75 -8.14 -2.66
CA GLY A 135 -14.48 -7.38 -1.44
C GLY A 135 -13.74 -6.06 -1.69
N LEU A 136 -12.89 -5.99 -2.72
CA LEU A 136 -12.28 -4.73 -3.15
C LEU A 136 -13.31 -3.79 -3.78
N SER A 137 -14.21 -4.33 -4.56
CA SER A 137 -15.26 -3.56 -5.24
C SER A 137 -16.32 -3.03 -4.27
N ASP A 138 -16.70 -3.80 -3.27
CA ASP A 138 -17.72 -3.39 -2.28
C ASP A 138 -17.15 -2.67 -1.05
N GLY A 139 -15.82 -2.67 -0.89
CA GLY A 139 -15.12 -2.01 0.22
C GLY A 139 -14.96 -2.87 1.47
N SER A 140 -15.34 -4.14 1.46
CA SER A 140 -15.18 -5.05 2.60
C SER A 140 -13.73 -5.54 2.79
N VAL A 141 -12.90 -5.48 1.76
CA VAL A 141 -11.46 -5.74 1.84
C VAL A 141 -10.71 -4.42 1.94
N ASP A 142 -9.94 -4.25 3.00
CA ASP A 142 -9.21 -3.01 3.27
C ASP A 142 -7.82 -3.02 2.66
N ILE A 143 -7.11 -4.15 2.75
CA ILE A 143 -5.76 -4.30 2.21
C ILE A 143 -5.71 -5.54 1.32
N VAL A 144 -5.25 -5.36 0.10
CA VAL A 144 -4.92 -6.46 -0.81
C VAL A 144 -3.41 -6.56 -0.97
N VAL A 145 -2.88 -7.76 -0.83
CA VAL A 145 -1.46 -8.06 -1.02
C VAL A 145 -1.32 -9.08 -2.14
N GLY A 146 -0.59 -8.74 -3.18
CA GLY A 146 -0.46 -9.64 -4.29
C GLY A 146 0.65 -9.28 -5.27
N THR A 147 0.56 -9.90 -6.45
CA THR A 147 1.41 -9.65 -7.60
C THR A 147 0.74 -8.65 -8.54
N HIS A 148 1.23 -8.57 -9.78
CA HIS A 148 0.58 -7.80 -10.83
C HIS A 148 -0.91 -8.14 -11.05
N ALA A 149 -1.38 -9.27 -10.53
CA ALA A 149 -2.81 -9.61 -10.55
C ALA A 149 -3.68 -8.53 -9.87
N VAL A 150 -3.13 -7.82 -8.89
CA VAL A 150 -3.78 -6.68 -8.23
C VAL A 150 -4.01 -5.52 -9.19
N LEU A 151 -3.17 -5.39 -10.21
CA LEU A 151 -3.18 -4.31 -11.21
C LEU A 151 -4.02 -4.65 -12.44
N ALA A 152 -4.62 -5.83 -12.49
CA ALA A 152 -5.43 -6.25 -13.63
C ALA A 152 -6.65 -5.32 -13.81
N LYS A 153 -7.02 -5.07 -15.08
CA LYS A 153 -8.14 -4.16 -15.41
C LYS A 153 -9.49 -4.58 -14.81
N GLY A 154 -9.67 -5.87 -14.53
CA GLY A 154 -10.88 -6.40 -13.90
C GLY A 154 -10.95 -6.18 -12.39
N VAL A 155 -9.89 -5.69 -11.76
CA VAL A 155 -9.87 -5.39 -10.33
C VAL A 155 -10.31 -3.93 -10.12
N ARG A 156 -11.36 -3.77 -9.36
CA ARG A 156 -11.94 -2.46 -9.05
C ARG A 156 -11.88 -2.20 -7.55
N PHE A 157 -11.46 -1.02 -7.20
CA PHE A 157 -11.43 -0.54 -5.82
C PHE A 157 -12.55 0.44 -5.57
N LYS A 158 -13.24 0.28 -4.45
CA LYS A 158 -14.24 1.26 -4.01
C LYS A 158 -13.60 2.58 -3.59
N ASN A 159 -12.46 2.50 -2.90
CA ASN A 159 -11.85 3.64 -2.24
C ASN A 159 -10.34 3.45 -2.05
N LEU A 160 -9.61 3.25 -3.15
CA LEU A 160 -8.16 3.09 -3.10
C LEU A 160 -7.48 4.40 -2.72
N GLY A 161 -6.70 4.40 -1.64
CA GLY A 161 -6.00 5.58 -1.14
C GLY A 161 -4.50 5.45 -1.02
N LEU A 162 -3.96 4.23 -1.08
CA LEU A 162 -2.52 4.00 -0.96
C LEU A 162 -2.09 2.81 -1.83
N LEU A 163 -1.04 3.01 -2.58
CA LEU A 163 -0.39 1.98 -3.38
C LEU A 163 1.06 1.81 -2.90
N ILE A 164 1.39 0.60 -2.43
CA ILE A 164 2.72 0.22 -1.98
C ILE A 164 3.31 -0.75 -2.99
N ILE A 165 4.47 -0.41 -3.54
CA ILE A 165 5.13 -1.20 -4.56
C ILE A 165 6.50 -1.62 -4.04
N ASP A 166 6.72 -2.92 -3.97
CA ASP A 166 8.01 -3.49 -3.64
C ASP A 166 8.78 -3.82 -4.92
N GLU A 167 10.04 -3.39 -4.98
CA GLU A 167 10.96 -3.67 -6.09
C GLU A 167 10.39 -3.34 -7.49
N GLU A 168 9.91 -2.11 -7.68
CA GLU A 168 9.29 -1.63 -8.92
C GLU A 168 10.14 -1.92 -10.19
N GLN A 169 11.46 -1.94 -10.06
CA GLN A 169 12.40 -2.20 -11.16
C GLN A 169 12.23 -3.60 -11.79
N HIS A 170 11.64 -4.55 -11.07
CA HIS A 170 11.38 -5.90 -11.56
C HIS A 170 10.07 -6.06 -12.32
N PHE A 171 9.26 -5.01 -12.41
CA PHE A 171 8.02 -5.02 -13.19
C PHE A 171 8.28 -4.78 -14.68
N GLY A 172 7.51 -5.48 -15.53
CA GLY A 172 7.52 -5.26 -16.97
C GLY A 172 6.88 -3.93 -17.39
N VAL A 173 7.05 -3.56 -18.67
CA VAL A 173 6.56 -2.28 -19.22
C VAL A 173 5.04 -2.12 -19.05
N ALA A 174 4.26 -3.15 -19.37
CA ALA A 174 2.79 -3.10 -19.26
C ALA A 174 2.32 -2.89 -17.82
N HIS A 175 2.99 -3.54 -16.85
CA HIS A 175 2.68 -3.34 -15.45
C HIS A 175 3.04 -1.93 -14.97
N LYS A 176 4.17 -1.38 -15.42
CA LYS A 176 4.56 0.00 -15.11
C LYS A 176 3.59 1.03 -15.68
N GLU A 177 3.04 0.77 -16.87
CA GLU A 177 2.01 1.63 -17.45
C GLU A 177 0.72 1.59 -16.63
N ARG A 178 0.28 0.41 -16.20
CA ARG A 178 -0.89 0.27 -15.33
C ARG A 178 -0.69 0.95 -13.98
N LEU A 179 0.51 0.87 -13.41
CA LEU A 179 0.87 1.60 -12.19
C LEU A 179 0.75 3.12 -12.38
N LYS A 180 1.17 3.63 -13.53
CA LYS A 180 1.03 5.06 -13.85
C LYS A 180 -0.44 5.49 -13.94
N GLU A 181 -1.28 4.68 -14.56
CA GLU A 181 -2.72 4.93 -14.62
C GLU A 181 -3.33 4.99 -13.22
N LEU A 182 -3.04 4.01 -12.37
CA LEU A 182 -3.52 4.00 -10.99
C LEU A 182 -2.99 5.16 -10.16
N ARG A 183 -1.74 5.57 -10.37
CA ARG A 183 -1.16 6.75 -9.70
C ARG A 183 -1.85 8.06 -10.05
N SER A 184 -2.53 8.13 -11.18
CA SER A 184 -3.28 9.33 -11.55
C SER A 184 -4.60 9.45 -10.79
N ASP A 185 -5.09 8.35 -10.25
CA ASP A 185 -6.40 8.27 -9.60
C ASP A 185 -6.34 8.31 -8.06
N ILE A 186 -5.10 8.29 -7.50
CA ILE A 186 -4.85 8.25 -6.05
C ILE A 186 -4.24 9.55 -5.55
#